data_06abcb3f2114aa0e78e560138c7dbf41
#
_entry.id   06abcb3f2114aa0e78e560138c7dbf41
#
_cell.length_a   1.000
_cell.length_b   1.000
_cell.length_c   1.000
_cell.angle_alpha   90.00
_cell.angle_beta   90.00
_cell.angle_gamma   90.00
#
_symmetry.space_group_name_H-M   'P 1'
#
loop_
_entity.id
_entity.type
_entity.pdbx_description
1 polymer ?
#
loop_
_entity_poly.entity_id
_entity_poly.type
_entity_poly.pdbx_seq_one_letter_code
_entity_poly.pdbx_strand_id
1 'polypeptide(L)'
;MALTHNTPSATAPTGSLVAPQQRIVQIALTQARPVVERVIETTRMSLQARLDSARTPGEHHAMQEARQQLVRLASVMAERYPDALRKALDEDTAQGDDKPTRSLFTVNFDDLELMDEAQINDSVERARARQVLISAVEGPLADLDALVCAAQGLPRVQPEHNPLRPDVFLQALQSVVSQMQVTPQVRHDWMGLMAQAL
;
A
#
# COMPACT_ATOMS: atom_id res chain seq x y z
N MET A 1 44.88 -6.20 56.32
CA MET A 1 44.14 -5.01 55.79
C MET A 1 43.83 -5.23 54.32
N ALA A 2 42.62 -5.63 54.03
CA ALA A 2 42.16 -5.87 52.70
C ALA A 2 41.27 -4.68 52.23
N LEU A 3 41.72 -4.00 51.19
CA LEU A 3 41.00 -2.88 50.59
C LEU A 3 40.00 -3.47 49.54
N THR A 4 38.72 -3.42 49.87
CA THR A 4 37.61 -3.75 48.93
C THR A 4 37.38 -2.55 48.02
N HIS A 5 37.71 -2.72 46.75
CA HIS A 5 37.29 -1.79 45.67
C HIS A 5 35.82 -2.04 45.31
N ASN A 6 34.99 -1.10 45.70
CA ASN A 6 33.61 -1.02 45.29
C ASN A 6 33.53 -0.25 43.96
N THR A 7 33.36 -0.94 42.85
CA THR A 7 33.07 -0.34 41.53
C THR A 7 31.59 -0.03 41.44
N PRO A 8 31.16 1.21 41.18
CA PRO A 8 29.78 1.51 40.93
C PRO A 8 29.36 0.97 39.54
N SER A 9 28.45 0.00 39.50
CA SER A 9 27.74 -0.40 38.30
C SER A 9 26.96 0.80 37.77
N ALA A 10 27.47 1.39 36.69
CA ALA A 10 26.70 2.35 35.89
C ALA A 10 25.57 1.60 35.16
N THR A 11 24.40 1.65 35.73
CA THR A 11 23.17 1.23 35.05
C THR A 11 22.92 2.25 33.93
N ALA A 12 23.30 1.90 32.68
CA ALA A 12 22.91 2.65 31.51
C ALA A 12 21.36 2.60 31.36
N PRO A 13 20.72 3.71 31.07
CA PRO A 13 19.30 3.69 30.81
C PRO A 13 19.05 2.85 29.54
N THR A 14 18.46 1.69 29.69
CA THR A 14 17.90 0.89 28.62
C THR A 14 16.67 1.62 28.07
N GLY A 15 16.90 2.72 27.35
CA GLY A 15 15.93 3.21 26.38
C GLY A 15 15.79 2.12 25.32
N SER A 16 14.63 1.48 25.27
CA SER A 16 14.28 0.50 24.24
C SER A 16 14.54 1.14 22.88
N LEU A 17 15.68 0.83 22.26
CA LEU A 17 15.99 1.25 20.91
C LEU A 17 14.96 0.52 20.02
N VAL A 18 14.01 1.29 19.50
CA VAL A 18 13.06 0.79 18.48
C VAL A 18 13.87 0.15 17.37
N ALA A 19 13.59 -1.12 17.08
CA ALA A 19 14.33 -1.85 16.05
C ALA A 19 14.32 -1.04 14.73
N PRO A 20 15.42 -1.01 13.96
CA PRO A 20 15.53 -0.21 12.74
C PRO A 20 14.35 -0.45 11.78
N GLN A 21 13.88 -1.69 11.67
CA GLN A 21 12.69 -2.07 10.90
C GLN A 21 11.44 -1.33 11.37
N GLN A 22 11.19 -1.24 12.67
CA GLN A 22 10.02 -0.53 13.20
C GLN A 22 10.08 0.96 12.90
N ARG A 23 11.27 1.54 12.85
CA ARG A 23 11.45 2.95 12.47
C ARG A 23 11.09 3.19 11.01
N ILE A 24 11.47 2.28 10.11
CA ILE A 24 11.12 2.35 8.68
C ILE A 24 9.59 2.30 8.52
N VAL A 25 8.93 1.35 9.18
CA VAL A 25 7.46 1.25 9.16
C VAL A 25 6.80 2.50 9.75
N GLN A 26 7.31 3.04 10.85
CA GLN A 26 6.80 4.28 11.44
C GLN A 26 6.92 5.48 10.50
N ILE A 27 8.03 5.60 9.78
CA ILE A 27 8.22 6.65 8.76
C ILE A 27 7.16 6.48 7.65
N ALA A 28 6.96 5.27 7.15
CA ALA A 28 5.94 5.00 6.13
C ALA A 28 4.53 5.39 6.60
N LEU A 29 4.15 5.04 7.82
CA LEU A 29 2.86 5.41 8.41
C LEU A 29 2.71 6.92 8.60
N THR A 30 3.78 7.61 9.01
CA THR A 30 3.77 9.08 9.15
C THR A 30 3.60 9.77 7.79
N GLN A 31 4.17 9.19 6.74
CA GLN A 31 4.07 9.71 5.37
C GLN A 31 2.82 9.24 4.62
N ALA A 32 2.04 8.31 5.18
CA ALA A 32 0.88 7.72 4.52
C ALA A 32 -0.15 8.77 4.07
N ARG A 33 -0.49 9.73 4.94
CA ARG A 33 -1.45 10.79 4.61
C ARG A 33 -0.96 11.72 3.49
N PRO A 34 0.23 12.35 3.57
CA PRO A 34 0.72 13.20 2.47
C PRO A 34 0.92 12.42 1.16
N VAL A 35 1.24 11.14 1.22
CA VAL A 35 1.34 10.29 0.02
C VAL A 35 -0.01 10.13 -0.64
N VAL A 36 -1.05 9.69 0.11
CA VAL A 36 -2.38 9.51 -0.47
C VAL A 36 -3.01 10.82 -0.93
N GLU A 37 -2.78 11.94 -0.25
CA GLU A 37 -3.21 13.27 -0.70
C GLU A 37 -2.62 13.62 -2.08
N ARG A 38 -1.34 13.29 -2.31
CA ARG A 38 -0.69 13.44 -3.61
C ARG A 38 -1.28 12.51 -4.67
N VAL A 39 -1.53 11.26 -4.32
CA VAL A 39 -2.18 10.27 -5.20
C VAL A 39 -3.57 10.77 -5.63
N ILE A 40 -4.37 11.27 -4.70
CA ILE A 40 -5.70 11.84 -4.97
C ILE A 40 -5.60 13.04 -5.92
N GLU A 41 -4.66 13.94 -5.68
CA GLU A 41 -4.48 15.13 -6.53
C GLU A 41 -4.01 14.75 -7.94
N THR A 42 -3.05 13.83 -8.07
CA THR A 42 -2.61 13.32 -9.37
C THR A 42 -3.75 12.63 -10.11
N THR A 43 -4.57 11.86 -9.40
CA THR A 43 -5.76 11.21 -9.97
C THR A 43 -6.78 12.24 -10.44
N ARG A 44 -7.02 13.30 -9.65
CA ARG A 44 -7.91 14.41 -10.03
C ARG A 44 -7.45 15.08 -11.33
N MET A 45 -6.14 15.34 -11.45
CA MET A 45 -5.54 15.93 -12.66
C MET A 45 -5.70 14.99 -13.87
N SER A 46 -5.48 13.69 -13.68
CA SER A 46 -5.63 12.68 -14.72
C SER A 46 -7.08 12.54 -15.19
N LEU A 47 -8.05 12.59 -14.27
CA LEU A 47 -9.48 12.61 -14.61
C LEU A 47 -9.86 13.88 -15.38
N GLN A 48 -9.28 15.04 -15.01
CA GLN A 48 -9.49 16.28 -15.77
C GLN A 48 -8.95 16.17 -17.21
N ALA A 49 -7.74 15.66 -17.38
CA ALA A 49 -7.15 15.46 -18.70
C ALA A 49 -7.99 14.50 -19.58
N ARG A 50 -8.52 13.43 -18.96
CA ARG A 50 -9.46 12.52 -19.67
C ARG A 50 -10.78 13.20 -20.02
N LEU A 51 -11.31 14.04 -19.12
CA LEU A 51 -12.52 14.83 -19.35
C LEU A 51 -12.34 15.77 -20.53
N ASP A 52 -11.19 16.48 -20.62
CA ASP A 52 -10.86 17.42 -21.69
C ASP A 52 -10.67 16.71 -23.05
N SER A 53 -10.31 15.42 -23.03
CA SER A 53 -10.12 14.59 -24.22
C SER A 53 -11.31 13.70 -24.57
N ALA A 54 -12.38 13.71 -23.77
CA ALA A 54 -13.57 12.89 -23.98
C ALA A 54 -14.25 13.23 -25.33
N ARG A 55 -14.55 12.16 -26.09
CA ARG A 55 -15.10 12.31 -27.44
C ARG A 55 -16.61 12.13 -27.50
N THR A 56 -17.16 11.48 -26.48
CA THR A 56 -18.60 11.21 -26.40
C THR A 56 -19.22 11.88 -25.18
N PRO A 57 -20.51 12.29 -25.23
CA PRO A 57 -21.21 12.81 -24.06
C PRO A 57 -21.21 11.85 -22.87
N GLY A 58 -21.27 10.53 -23.13
CA GLY A 58 -21.24 9.51 -22.08
C GLY A 58 -19.89 9.45 -21.35
N GLU A 59 -18.77 9.44 -22.09
CA GLU A 59 -17.43 9.50 -21.51
C GLU A 59 -17.24 10.78 -20.69
N HIS A 60 -17.67 11.92 -21.23
CA HIS A 60 -17.61 13.20 -20.54
C HIS A 60 -18.36 13.16 -19.20
N HIS A 61 -19.58 12.65 -19.22
CA HIS A 61 -20.40 12.52 -18.01
C HIS A 61 -19.77 11.60 -16.97
N ALA A 62 -19.28 10.42 -17.39
CA ALA A 62 -18.64 9.46 -16.49
C ALA A 62 -17.37 10.05 -15.83
N MET A 63 -16.51 10.72 -16.62
CA MET A 63 -15.29 11.34 -16.09
C MET A 63 -15.60 12.52 -15.16
N GLN A 64 -16.62 13.30 -15.49
CA GLN A 64 -17.08 14.40 -14.63
C GLN A 64 -17.63 13.88 -13.31
N GLU A 65 -18.45 12.83 -13.31
CA GLU A 65 -18.94 12.19 -12.10
C GLU A 65 -17.78 11.66 -11.24
N ALA A 66 -16.87 10.88 -11.82
CA ALA A 66 -15.72 10.33 -11.12
C ALA A 66 -14.88 11.44 -10.46
N ARG A 67 -14.62 12.53 -11.15
CA ARG A 67 -13.89 13.69 -10.63
C ARG A 67 -14.62 14.40 -9.49
N GLN A 68 -15.93 14.62 -9.64
CA GLN A 68 -16.74 15.29 -8.61
C GLN A 68 -16.80 14.46 -7.32
N GLN A 69 -17.02 13.15 -7.45
CA GLN A 69 -17.02 12.23 -6.32
C GLN A 69 -15.65 12.19 -5.63
N LEU A 70 -14.55 12.18 -6.39
CA LEU A 70 -13.20 12.20 -5.84
C LEU A 70 -12.95 13.45 -5.00
N VAL A 71 -13.30 14.62 -5.51
CA VAL A 71 -13.16 15.90 -4.77
C VAL A 71 -13.98 15.88 -3.47
N ARG A 72 -15.21 15.36 -3.53
CA ARG A 72 -16.09 15.26 -2.36
C ARG A 72 -15.54 14.32 -1.28
N LEU A 73 -14.90 13.22 -1.67
CA LEU A 73 -14.46 12.16 -0.76
C LEU A 73 -12.97 12.23 -0.42
N ALA A 74 -12.22 13.16 -1.01
CA ALA A 74 -10.78 13.29 -0.87
C ALA A 74 -10.31 13.34 0.59
N SER A 75 -10.94 14.17 1.43
CA SER A 75 -10.57 14.29 2.85
C SER A 75 -10.83 13.01 3.64
N VAL A 76 -11.97 12.36 3.38
CA VAL A 76 -12.33 11.09 4.04
C VAL A 76 -11.34 9.99 3.67
N MET A 77 -10.94 9.92 2.39
CA MET A 77 -9.94 8.96 1.92
C MET A 77 -8.58 9.23 2.56
N ALA A 78 -8.15 10.50 2.61
CA ALA A 78 -6.88 10.90 3.20
C ALA A 78 -6.82 10.61 4.72
N GLU A 79 -7.94 10.73 5.42
CA GLU A 79 -8.03 10.41 6.85
C GLU A 79 -8.01 8.91 7.14
N ARG A 80 -8.65 8.10 6.28
CA ARG A 80 -8.76 6.65 6.49
C ARG A 80 -7.54 5.86 6.02
N TYR A 81 -6.78 6.39 5.07
CA TYR A 81 -5.66 5.66 4.46
C TYR A 81 -4.56 5.26 5.45
N PRO A 82 -4.11 6.10 6.41
CA PRO A 82 -3.10 5.68 7.39
C PRO A 82 -3.52 4.49 8.24
N ASP A 83 -4.78 4.43 8.63
CA ASP A 83 -5.30 3.30 9.43
C ASP A 83 -5.45 2.04 8.57
N ALA A 84 -5.87 2.18 7.31
CA ALA A 84 -5.92 1.08 6.37
C ALA A 84 -4.52 0.52 6.07
N LEU A 85 -3.52 1.40 5.93
CA LEU A 85 -2.12 0.99 5.72
C LEU A 85 -1.57 0.28 6.97
N ARG A 86 -1.84 0.78 8.17
CA ARG A 86 -1.44 0.11 9.41
C ARG A 86 -2.03 -1.30 9.48
N LYS A 87 -3.33 -1.43 9.21
CA LYS A 87 -4.00 -2.72 9.19
C LYS A 87 -3.40 -3.68 8.15
N ALA A 88 -3.12 -3.20 6.94
CA ALA A 88 -2.50 -4.02 5.90
C ALA A 88 -1.08 -4.50 6.29
N LEU A 89 -0.29 -3.64 6.95
CA LEU A 89 1.04 -3.99 7.48
C LEU A 89 0.95 -5.04 8.60
N ASP A 90 -0.04 -4.92 9.50
CA ASP A 90 -0.25 -5.87 10.59
C ASP A 90 -0.71 -7.24 10.06
N GLU A 91 -1.60 -7.24 9.06
CA GLU A 91 -2.06 -8.47 8.39
C GLU A 91 -0.93 -9.16 7.62
N ASP A 92 -0.06 -8.41 6.95
CA ASP A 92 1.08 -8.96 6.23
C ASP A 92 2.10 -9.60 7.18
N THR A 93 2.39 -8.96 8.31
CA THR A 93 3.28 -9.53 9.34
C THR A 93 2.71 -10.78 10.00
N ALA A 94 1.40 -10.84 10.22
CA ALA A 94 0.74 -12.00 10.79
C ALA A 94 0.73 -13.22 9.84
N GLN A 95 0.81 -12.99 8.54
CA GLN A 95 0.85 -14.06 7.52
C GLN A 95 2.26 -14.58 7.22
N GLY A 96 3.30 -13.87 7.71
CA GLY A 96 4.70 -14.15 7.38
C GLY A 96 5.29 -15.45 7.94
N ASP A 97 4.64 -16.08 8.93
CA ASP A 97 5.23 -17.24 9.63
C ASP A 97 4.75 -18.62 9.12
N ASP A 98 3.70 -18.72 8.30
CA ASP A 98 3.10 -20.05 8.05
C ASP A 98 2.53 -20.34 6.65
N LYS A 99 2.82 -19.52 5.62
CA LYS A 99 2.37 -19.85 4.27
C LYS A 99 3.45 -19.61 3.22
N PRO A 100 3.75 -20.66 2.40
CA PRO A 100 4.47 -20.44 1.15
C PRO A 100 3.70 -19.34 0.41
N THR A 101 4.44 -18.36 -0.08
CA THR A 101 3.94 -17.22 -0.86
C THR A 101 2.77 -17.70 -1.72
N ARG A 102 1.52 -17.50 -1.25
CA ARG A 102 0.37 -17.63 -2.14
C ARG A 102 0.54 -16.50 -3.14
N SER A 103 1.33 -16.80 -4.15
CA SER A 103 1.34 -16.04 -5.38
C SER A 103 -0.13 -15.86 -5.73
N LEU A 104 -0.57 -14.63 -5.90
CA LEU A 104 -1.91 -14.32 -6.42
C LEU A 104 -2.17 -14.99 -7.79
N PHE A 105 -1.17 -15.68 -8.34
CA PHE A 105 -1.24 -16.54 -9.51
C PHE A 105 -1.65 -17.98 -9.21
N THR A 106 -1.70 -18.40 -7.94
CA THR A 106 -2.29 -19.69 -7.57
C THR A 106 -3.77 -19.47 -7.22
N VAL A 107 -4.52 -18.94 -8.16
CA VAL A 107 -5.97 -19.09 -8.14
C VAL A 107 -6.18 -20.59 -8.42
N ASN A 108 -6.58 -21.34 -7.41
CA ASN A 108 -6.99 -22.71 -7.62
C ASN A 108 -8.17 -22.68 -8.59
N PHE A 109 -8.13 -23.50 -9.63
CA PHE A 109 -9.21 -23.62 -10.61
C PHE A 109 -10.56 -23.91 -9.95
N ASP A 110 -10.54 -24.60 -8.81
CA ASP A 110 -11.73 -24.89 -8.00
C ASP A 110 -12.35 -23.63 -7.34
N ASP A 111 -11.54 -22.61 -7.04
CA ASP A 111 -12.03 -21.33 -6.50
C ASP A 111 -12.64 -20.45 -7.59
N LEU A 112 -12.27 -20.65 -8.86
CA LEU A 112 -12.81 -19.88 -10.00
C LEU A 112 -14.26 -20.30 -10.37
N GLU A 113 -14.66 -21.52 -10.09
CA GLU A 113 -16.03 -21.97 -10.36
C GLU A 113 -17.10 -21.28 -9.49
N LEU A 114 -16.68 -20.63 -8.39
CA LEU A 114 -17.57 -19.96 -7.43
C LEU A 114 -17.43 -18.42 -7.45
N MET A 115 -16.55 -17.87 -8.28
CA MET A 115 -16.36 -16.41 -8.35
C MET A 115 -17.39 -15.77 -9.27
N ASP A 116 -18.11 -14.77 -8.76
CA ASP A 116 -18.94 -13.89 -9.54
C ASP A 116 -18.10 -13.07 -10.55
N GLU A 117 -18.69 -12.74 -11.72
CA GLU A 117 -18.02 -11.95 -12.77
C GLU A 117 -17.42 -10.62 -12.22
N ALA A 118 -18.09 -10.01 -11.24
CA ALA A 118 -17.58 -8.84 -10.55
C ALA A 118 -16.27 -9.11 -9.79
N GLN A 119 -16.15 -10.27 -9.14
CA GLN A 119 -14.94 -10.66 -8.40
C GLN A 119 -13.78 -10.97 -9.35
N ILE A 120 -14.07 -11.56 -10.51
CA ILE A 120 -13.07 -11.82 -11.55
C ILE A 120 -12.53 -10.49 -12.09
N ASN A 121 -13.41 -9.54 -12.41
CA ASN A 121 -13.02 -8.23 -12.89
C ASN A 121 -12.16 -7.48 -11.83
N ASP A 122 -12.58 -7.49 -10.57
CA ASP A 122 -11.80 -6.90 -9.47
C ASP A 122 -10.42 -7.54 -9.31
N SER A 123 -10.29 -8.84 -9.52
CA SER A 123 -9.01 -9.55 -9.44
C SER A 123 -8.07 -9.19 -10.60
N VAL A 124 -8.61 -9.07 -11.82
CA VAL A 124 -7.86 -8.64 -13.01
C VAL A 124 -7.36 -7.20 -12.86
N GLU A 125 -8.22 -6.30 -12.39
CA GLU A 125 -7.85 -4.91 -12.14
C GLU A 125 -6.75 -4.79 -11.08
N ARG A 126 -6.86 -5.58 -10.02
CA ARG A 126 -5.83 -5.65 -8.97
C ARG A 126 -4.49 -6.12 -9.53
N ALA A 127 -4.50 -7.16 -10.37
CA ALA A 127 -3.29 -7.67 -11.01
C ALA A 127 -2.65 -6.62 -11.93
N ARG A 128 -3.46 -5.88 -12.70
CA ARG A 128 -2.97 -4.77 -13.55
C ARG A 128 -2.40 -3.62 -12.73
N ALA A 129 -3.12 -3.18 -11.71
CA ALA A 129 -2.68 -2.12 -10.81
C ALA A 129 -1.34 -2.47 -10.15
N ARG A 130 -1.21 -3.72 -9.68
CA ARG A 130 0.02 -4.25 -9.13
C ARG A 130 1.17 -4.23 -10.14
N GLN A 131 0.95 -4.70 -11.35
CA GLN A 131 1.97 -4.74 -12.39
C GLN A 131 2.49 -3.33 -12.72
N VAL A 132 1.58 -2.37 -12.86
CA VAL A 132 1.93 -0.96 -13.12
C VAL A 132 2.77 -0.39 -11.98
N LEU A 133 2.35 -0.60 -10.74
CA LEU A 133 3.05 -0.10 -9.56
C LEU A 133 4.45 -0.73 -9.42
N ILE A 134 4.57 -2.05 -9.55
CA ILE A 134 5.87 -2.74 -9.48
C ILE A 134 6.84 -2.22 -10.54
N SER A 135 6.37 -2.10 -11.79
CA SER A 135 7.21 -1.59 -12.88
C SER A 135 7.70 -0.15 -12.63
N ALA A 136 6.87 0.68 -11.97
CA ALA A 136 7.24 2.07 -11.67
C ALA A 136 8.30 2.18 -10.55
N VAL A 137 8.31 1.24 -9.60
CA VAL A 137 9.16 1.30 -8.39
C VAL A 137 10.29 0.25 -8.39
N GLU A 138 10.52 -0.48 -9.48
CA GLU A 138 11.45 -1.61 -9.53
C GLU A 138 12.86 -1.26 -8.99
N GLY A 139 13.44 -0.15 -9.43
CA GLY A 139 14.76 0.29 -8.97
C GLY A 139 14.78 0.67 -7.48
N PRO A 140 13.97 1.66 -7.04
CA PRO A 140 13.89 2.05 -5.63
C PRO A 140 13.46 0.90 -4.69
N LEU A 141 12.64 -0.04 -5.19
CA LEU A 141 12.19 -1.19 -4.40
C LEU A 141 13.36 -2.13 -4.08
N ALA A 142 14.23 -2.41 -5.04
CA ALA A 142 15.42 -3.24 -4.81
C ALA A 142 16.35 -2.65 -3.75
N ASP A 143 16.53 -1.33 -3.76
CA ASP A 143 17.33 -0.61 -2.74
C ASP A 143 16.65 -0.70 -1.37
N LEU A 144 15.33 -0.55 -1.32
CA LEU A 144 14.54 -0.67 -0.09
C LEU A 144 14.59 -2.10 0.48
N ASP A 145 14.46 -3.13 -0.37
CA ASP A 145 14.57 -4.53 0.01
C ASP A 145 15.94 -4.82 0.65
N ALA A 146 17.02 -4.32 0.05
CA ALA A 146 18.36 -4.46 0.59
C ALA A 146 18.51 -3.76 1.95
N LEU A 147 17.97 -2.55 2.09
CA LEU A 147 18.00 -1.79 3.33
C LEU A 147 17.23 -2.47 4.46
N VAL A 148 16.02 -2.95 4.17
CA VAL A 148 15.15 -3.64 5.13
C VAL A 148 15.78 -4.95 5.58
N CYS A 149 16.31 -5.76 4.66
CA CYS A 149 17.00 -7.01 4.99
C CYS A 149 18.25 -6.77 5.84
N ALA A 150 19.02 -5.73 5.52
CA ALA A 150 20.19 -5.34 6.34
C ALA A 150 19.77 -4.89 7.76
N ALA A 151 18.66 -4.14 7.87
CA ALA A 151 18.11 -3.72 9.16
C ALA A 151 17.59 -4.89 10.01
N GLN A 152 17.21 -6.00 9.38
CA GLN A 152 16.80 -7.25 10.02
C GLN A 152 17.99 -8.18 10.32
N GLY A 153 19.20 -7.84 9.86
CA GLY A 153 20.39 -8.68 10.02
C GLY A 153 20.39 -9.92 9.10
N LEU A 154 19.61 -9.91 8.03
CA LEU A 154 19.56 -11.02 7.08
C LEU A 154 20.82 -11.03 6.20
N PRO A 155 21.42 -12.23 5.94
CA PRO A 155 22.64 -12.34 5.16
C PRO A 155 22.46 -12.16 3.66
N ARG A 156 21.21 -12.21 3.18
CA ARG A 156 20.82 -12.05 1.77
C ARG A 156 19.56 -11.21 1.67
N VAL A 157 19.42 -10.55 0.52
CA VAL A 157 18.19 -9.83 0.19
C VAL A 157 17.06 -10.83 -0.03
N GLN A 158 15.98 -10.67 0.70
CA GLN A 158 14.77 -11.49 0.67
C GLN A 158 13.56 -10.53 0.59
N PRO A 159 13.09 -10.21 -0.62
CA PRO A 159 12.02 -9.22 -0.84
C PRO A 159 10.72 -9.55 -0.09
N GLU A 160 10.48 -10.84 0.17
CA GLU A 160 9.34 -11.33 0.95
C GLU A 160 9.34 -10.87 2.41
N HIS A 161 10.50 -10.51 2.96
CA HIS A 161 10.64 -9.97 4.31
C HIS A 161 10.49 -8.45 4.38
N ASN A 162 10.29 -7.77 3.24
CA ASN A 162 10.04 -6.34 3.24
C ASN A 162 8.55 -6.04 3.53
N PRO A 163 8.21 -5.46 4.69
CA PRO A 163 6.82 -5.12 5.01
C PRO A 163 6.29 -3.96 4.14
N LEU A 164 7.18 -3.19 3.51
CA LEU A 164 6.81 -2.06 2.66
C LEU A 164 6.72 -2.46 1.17
N ARG A 165 6.22 -3.65 0.89
CA ARG A 165 5.98 -4.11 -0.48
C ARG A 165 4.86 -3.31 -1.13
N PRO A 166 4.92 -3.07 -2.45
CA PRO A 166 3.88 -2.35 -3.20
C PRO A 166 2.48 -2.90 -2.96
N ASP A 167 2.35 -4.21 -2.79
CA ASP A 167 1.07 -4.90 -2.54
C ASP A 167 0.36 -4.40 -1.29
N VAL A 168 1.10 -4.10 -0.22
CA VAL A 168 0.55 -3.62 1.06
C VAL A 168 -0.09 -2.24 0.89
N PHE A 169 0.58 -1.35 0.15
CA PHE A 169 0.06 -0.02 -0.15
C PHE A 169 -1.17 -0.08 -1.05
N LEU A 170 -1.15 -0.95 -2.05
CA LEU A 170 -2.28 -1.16 -2.95
C LEU A 170 -3.48 -1.77 -2.21
N GLN A 171 -3.26 -2.73 -1.31
CA GLN A 171 -4.29 -3.30 -0.46
C GLN A 171 -4.94 -2.25 0.44
N ALA A 172 -4.14 -1.39 1.06
CA ALA A 172 -4.63 -0.28 1.86
C ALA A 172 -5.50 0.68 1.03
N LEU A 173 -5.05 1.03 -0.17
CA LEU A 173 -5.77 1.89 -1.09
C LEU A 173 -7.12 1.26 -1.51
N GLN A 174 -7.11 -0.01 -1.87
CA GLN A 174 -8.34 -0.76 -2.20
C GLN A 174 -9.32 -0.81 -1.04
N SER A 175 -8.82 -1.05 0.18
CA SER A 175 -9.64 -1.07 1.38
C SER A 175 -10.36 0.26 1.58
N VAL A 176 -9.67 1.38 1.36
CA VAL A 176 -10.29 2.72 1.48
C VAL A 176 -11.29 2.96 0.36
N VAL A 177 -10.92 2.71 -0.89
CA VAL A 177 -11.79 2.95 -2.06
C VAL A 177 -13.04 2.08 -2.03
N SER A 178 -12.94 0.82 -1.57
CA SER A 178 -14.09 -0.08 -1.44
C SER A 178 -15.13 0.38 -0.43
N GLN A 179 -14.71 1.13 0.59
CA GLN A 179 -15.61 1.70 1.60
C GLN A 179 -16.33 2.97 1.12
N MET A 180 -15.92 3.54 -0.02
CA MET A 180 -16.58 4.71 -0.58
C MET A 180 -17.87 4.30 -1.29
N GLN A 181 -18.94 5.05 -1.02
CA GLN A 181 -20.25 4.84 -1.65
C GLN A 181 -20.26 5.49 -3.03
N VAL A 182 -19.61 4.83 -3.99
CA VAL A 182 -19.53 5.23 -5.39
C VAL A 182 -19.92 4.07 -6.29
N THR A 183 -20.26 4.38 -7.54
CA THR A 183 -20.59 3.34 -8.54
C THR A 183 -19.37 2.45 -8.83
N PRO A 184 -19.59 1.19 -9.26
CA PRO A 184 -18.48 0.30 -9.63
C PRO A 184 -17.58 0.91 -10.70
N GLN A 185 -18.14 1.62 -11.67
CA GLN A 185 -17.38 2.29 -12.74
C GLN A 185 -16.45 3.37 -12.17
N VAL A 186 -16.95 4.23 -11.29
CA VAL A 186 -16.12 5.26 -10.61
C VAL A 186 -15.00 4.62 -9.80
N ARG A 187 -15.29 3.54 -9.10
CA ARG A 187 -14.29 2.78 -8.34
C ARG A 187 -13.19 2.23 -9.24
N HIS A 188 -13.58 1.62 -10.36
CA HIS A 188 -12.66 1.11 -11.37
C HIS A 188 -11.73 2.20 -11.91
N ASP A 189 -12.31 3.34 -12.34
CA ASP A 189 -11.54 4.47 -12.88
C ASP A 189 -10.55 5.03 -11.86
N TRP A 190 -10.98 5.14 -10.59
CA TRP A 190 -10.10 5.59 -9.52
C TRP A 190 -8.95 4.62 -9.27
N MET A 191 -9.25 3.33 -9.13
CA MET A 191 -8.21 2.33 -8.84
C MET A 191 -7.13 2.29 -9.91
N GLY A 192 -7.52 2.33 -11.19
CA GLY A 192 -6.57 2.34 -12.29
C GLY A 192 -5.65 3.57 -12.29
N LEU A 193 -6.19 4.76 -11.99
CA LEU A 193 -5.41 6.00 -11.95
C LEU A 193 -4.60 6.16 -10.66
N MET A 194 -5.17 5.76 -9.52
CA MET A 194 -4.48 5.85 -8.22
C MET A 194 -3.29 4.90 -8.14
N ALA A 195 -3.40 3.69 -8.71
CA ALA A 195 -2.28 2.75 -8.77
C ALA A 195 -1.11 3.25 -9.63
N GLN A 196 -1.39 4.11 -10.63
CA GLN A 196 -0.35 4.76 -11.43
C GLN A 196 0.31 5.94 -10.71
N ALA A 197 -0.41 6.53 -9.76
CA ALA A 197 0.02 7.71 -9.02
C ALA A 197 0.70 7.37 -7.67
N LEU A 198 0.50 6.14 -7.17
CA LEU A 198 1.06 5.63 -5.92
C LEU A 198 2.55 5.32 -6.05
#